data_bf0ef81b549bc1127ec189e21596b121
#
_entry.id   bf0ef81b549bc1127ec189e21596b121
#
_cell.length_a   1.000
_cell.length_b   1.000
_cell.length_c   1.000
_cell.angle_alpha   90.00
_cell.angle_beta   90.00
_cell.angle_gamma   90.00
#
_symmetry.space_group_name_H-M   'P 1'
#
loop_
_entity.id
_entity.type
_entity.pdbx_description
1 polymer ?
#
loop_
_entity_poly.entity_id
_entity_poly.type
_entity_poly.pdbx_seq_one_letter_code
_entity_poly.pdbx_strand_id
1 'polypeptide(L)'
;MTQTEMLKVIARYGYNVGFGAKKNFATYDIICKSSGWISFISLAIGVFALFIPQLATNVISAVLIIFGVATMYIQFYDSEKENYEAAGIEQTKVFNELEVIYRNVRSTANSNFDYDKTQKEVNLLMSKFYSTTISKQIFGSNWYAHYKFFCELEKDWVEDELKLTIKDKVPLSSCFFVALIILAAIICFTVS
;
A
#
# COMPACT_ATOMS: atom_id res chain seq x y z
N MET A 1 20.72 -25.55 3.64
CA MET A 1 19.53 -25.11 2.90
C MET A 1 19.74 -25.38 1.42
N THR A 2 18.75 -25.91 0.74
CA THR A 2 18.81 -26.19 -0.71
C THR A 2 18.62 -24.90 -1.52
N GLN A 3 19.05 -24.92 -2.80
CA GLN A 3 18.80 -23.81 -3.73
C GLN A 3 17.30 -23.47 -3.85
N THR A 4 16.45 -24.48 -3.93
CA THR A 4 14.97 -24.29 -4.00
C THR A 4 14.42 -23.61 -2.74
N GLU A 5 14.91 -23.96 -1.56
CA GLU A 5 14.51 -23.29 -0.32
C GLU A 5 14.99 -21.85 -0.27
N MET A 6 16.19 -21.55 -0.78
CA MET A 6 16.71 -20.19 -0.88
C MET A 6 15.87 -19.34 -1.82
N LEU A 7 15.45 -19.85 -2.98
CA LEU A 7 14.55 -19.14 -3.91
C LEU A 7 13.25 -18.74 -3.23
N LYS A 8 12.63 -19.64 -2.45
CA LYS A 8 11.42 -19.32 -1.68
C LYS A 8 11.64 -18.25 -0.60
N VAL A 9 12.80 -18.27 0.05
CA VAL A 9 13.17 -17.26 1.06
C VAL A 9 13.32 -15.89 0.40
N ILE A 10 14.07 -15.84 -0.73
CA ILE A 10 14.25 -14.58 -1.48
C ILE A 10 12.90 -14.05 -1.97
N ALA A 11 12.03 -14.90 -2.52
CA ALA A 11 10.70 -14.50 -2.98
C ALA A 11 9.83 -13.95 -1.84
N ARG A 12 9.88 -14.56 -0.64
CA ARG A 12 9.18 -14.06 0.55
C ARG A 12 9.69 -12.69 0.99
N TYR A 13 10.99 -12.48 0.98
CA TYR A 13 11.58 -11.17 1.25
C TYR A 13 11.18 -10.16 0.17
N GLY A 14 11.21 -10.56 -1.11
CA GLY A 14 10.72 -9.74 -2.22
C GLY A 14 9.28 -9.29 -2.02
N TYR A 15 8.38 -10.21 -1.63
CA TYR A 15 7.00 -9.86 -1.28
C TYR A 15 6.95 -8.78 -0.18
N ASN A 16 7.66 -8.99 0.93
CA ASN A 16 7.64 -8.07 2.07
C ASN A 16 8.20 -6.70 1.71
N VAL A 17 9.32 -6.66 0.99
CA VAL A 17 9.99 -5.43 0.57
C VAL A 17 9.15 -4.68 -0.46
N GLY A 18 8.67 -5.37 -1.50
CA GLY A 18 7.84 -4.77 -2.54
C GLY A 18 6.52 -4.24 -1.99
N PHE A 19 5.87 -5.00 -1.09
CA PHE A 19 4.66 -4.54 -0.41
C PHE A 19 4.95 -3.33 0.52
N GLY A 20 6.07 -3.34 1.24
CA GLY A 20 6.52 -2.22 2.06
C GLY A 20 6.73 -0.95 1.23
N ALA A 21 7.42 -1.06 0.10
CA ALA A 21 7.61 0.04 -0.85
C ALA A 21 6.28 0.63 -1.32
N LYS A 22 5.35 -0.24 -1.77
CA LYS A 22 4.02 0.20 -2.23
C LYS A 22 3.18 0.81 -1.10
N LYS A 23 3.36 0.37 0.15
CA LYS A 23 2.68 0.96 1.31
C LYS A 23 3.18 2.37 1.61
N ASN A 24 4.48 2.62 1.48
CA ASN A 24 5.05 3.95 1.62
C ASN A 24 4.56 4.87 0.49
N PHE A 25 4.60 4.44 -0.76
CA PHE A 25 4.04 5.20 -1.88
C PHE A 25 2.53 5.43 -1.75
N ALA A 26 1.77 4.46 -1.23
CA ALA A 26 0.35 4.65 -0.98
C ALA A 26 0.08 5.73 0.07
N THR A 27 0.89 5.77 1.15
CA THR A 27 0.81 6.83 2.16
C THR A 27 1.16 8.19 1.55
N TYR A 28 2.26 8.30 0.80
CA TYR A 28 2.67 9.50 0.09
C TYR A 28 1.57 10.02 -0.85
N ASP A 29 1.01 9.15 -1.70
CA ASP A 29 -0.04 9.51 -2.64
C ASP A 29 -1.32 10.00 -1.95
N ILE A 30 -1.71 9.36 -0.84
CA ILE A 30 -2.88 9.80 -0.05
C ILE A 30 -2.64 11.20 0.50
N ILE A 31 -1.47 11.47 1.07
CA ILE A 31 -1.12 12.79 1.61
C ILE A 31 -1.16 13.84 0.50
N CYS A 32 -0.50 13.58 -0.63
CA CYS A 32 -0.34 14.57 -1.69
C CYS A 32 -1.61 14.83 -2.50
N LYS A 33 -2.45 13.81 -2.71
CA LYS A 33 -3.58 13.88 -3.65
C LYS A 33 -4.93 14.03 -2.96
N SER A 34 -5.16 13.34 -1.83
CA SER A 34 -6.50 13.25 -1.25
C SER A 34 -6.97 14.58 -0.65
N SER A 35 -6.11 15.33 -0.01
CA SER A 35 -6.45 16.63 0.56
C SER A 35 -6.94 17.61 -0.51
N GLY A 36 -6.26 17.68 -1.66
CA GLY A 36 -6.66 18.50 -2.79
C GLY A 36 -8.01 18.10 -3.38
N TRP A 37 -8.24 16.80 -3.58
CA TRP A 37 -9.52 16.30 -4.11
C TRP A 37 -10.67 16.54 -3.14
N ILE A 38 -10.50 16.29 -1.85
CA ILE A 38 -11.51 16.55 -0.82
C ILE A 38 -11.88 18.04 -0.81
N SER A 39 -10.88 18.93 -0.82
CA SER A 39 -11.09 20.37 -0.83
C SER A 39 -11.82 20.83 -2.08
N PHE A 40 -11.43 20.34 -3.26
CA PHE A 40 -12.10 20.68 -4.52
C PHE A 40 -13.55 20.23 -4.56
N ILE A 41 -13.85 18.98 -4.16
CA ILE A 41 -15.21 18.45 -4.11
C ILE A 41 -16.04 19.22 -3.08
N SER A 42 -15.50 19.53 -1.91
CA SER A 42 -16.20 20.30 -0.88
C SER A 42 -16.56 21.71 -1.36
N LEU A 43 -15.62 22.37 -2.05
CA LEU A 43 -15.87 23.69 -2.65
C LEU A 43 -16.95 23.61 -3.72
N ALA A 44 -16.89 22.63 -4.62
CA ALA A 44 -17.89 22.45 -5.66
C ALA A 44 -19.28 22.23 -5.08
N ILE A 45 -19.43 21.34 -4.09
CA ILE A 45 -20.70 21.12 -3.39
C ILE A 45 -21.20 22.42 -2.75
N GLY A 46 -20.32 23.17 -2.05
CA GLY A 46 -20.67 24.42 -1.41
C GLY A 46 -21.17 25.48 -2.39
N VAL A 47 -20.51 25.62 -3.55
CA VAL A 47 -20.95 26.56 -4.61
C VAL A 47 -22.27 26.13 -5.21
N PHE A 48 -22.44 24.86 -5.57
CA PHE A 48 -23.69 24.36 -6.14
C PHE A 48 -24.88 24.42 -5.15
N ALA A 49 -24.62 24.28 -3.85
CA ALA A 49 -25.66 24.41 -2.81
C ALA A 49 -26.32 25.82 -2.79
N LEU A 50 -25.69 26.86 -3.34
CA LEU A 50 -26.28 28.18 -3.49
C LEU A 50 -27.39 28.19 -4.54
N PHE A 51 -27.37 27.28 -5.50
CA PHE A 51 -28.32 27.24 -6.63
C PHE A 51 -29.26 26.03 -6.60
N ILE A 52 -28.84 24.97 -5.91
CA ILE A 52 -29.52 23.67 -5.86
C ILE A 52 -29.94 23.39 -4.41
N PRO A 53 -31.20 23.67 -4.01
CA PRO A 53 -31.68 23.52 -2.62
C PRO A 53 -31.48 22.10 -2.06
N GLN A 54 -31.50 21.07 -2.90
CA GLN A 54 -31.26 19.67 -2.52
C GLN A 54 -29.84 19.41 -1.97
N LEU A 55 -28.87 20.28 -2.28
CA LEU A 55 -27.52 20.23 -1.74
C LEU A 55 -27.37 21.03 -0.44
N ALA A 56 -28.33 21.88 -0.07
CA ALA A 56 -28.32 22.67 1.15
C ALA A 56 -29.03 21.94 2.31
N THR A 57 -28.72 20.66 2.51
CA THR A 57 -29.32 19.83 3.57
C THR A 57 -28.37 19.58 4.74
N ASN A 58 -28.92 19.27 5.91
CA ASN A 58 -28.14 18.94 7.09
C ASN A 58 -27.21 17.71 6.85
N VAL A 59 -27.67 16.77 6.04
CA VAL A 59 -26.87 15.57 5.68
C VAL A 59 -25.64 15.96 4.88
N ILE A 60 -25.80 16.80 3.84
CA ILE A 60 -24.66 17.29 3.04
C ILE A 60 -23.70 18.10 3.91
N SER A 61 -24.24 18.98 4.78
CA SER A 61 -23.42 19.75 5.72
C SER A 61 -22.61 18.85 6.65
N ALA A 62 -23.19 17.77 7.17
CA ALA A 62 -22.49 16.80 7.99
C ALA A 62 -21.36 16.09 7.21
N VAL A 63 -21.59 15.72 5.94
CA VAL A 63 -20.57 15.14 5.08
C VAL A 63 -19.40 16.10 4.84
N LEU A 64 -19.69 17.39 4.61
CA LEU A 64 -18.64 18.41 4.43
C LEU A 64 -17.81 18.61 5.70
N ILE A 65 -18.41 18.53 6.89
CA ILE A 65 -17.69 18.56 8.16
C ILE A 65 -16.75 17.35 8.26
N ILE A 66 -17.23 16.14 7.93
CA ILE A 66 -16.41 14.92 7.92
C ILE A 66 -15.22 15.08 6.94
N PHE A 67 -15.45 15.67 5.77
CA PHE A 67 -14.37 15.95 4.81
C PHE A 67 -13.33 16.93 5.40
N GLY A 68 -13.77 17.97 6.11
CA GLY A 68 -12.87 18.88 6.81
C GLY A 68 -12.00 18.15 7.85
N VAL A 69 -12.61 17.30 8.68
CA VAL A 69 -11.89 16.48 9.68
C VAL A 69 -10.92 15.52 9.00
N ALA A 70 -11.32 14.87 7.90
CA ALA A 70 -10.45 13.99 7.14
C ALA A 70 -9.23 14.74 6.56
N THR A 71 -9.44 15.94 6.04
CA THR A 71 -8.33 16.79 5.55
C THR A 71 -7.36 17.16 6.66
N MET A 72 -7.86 17.55 7.84
CA MET A 72 -7.02 17.81 9.02
C MET A 72 -6.21 16.56 9.43
N TYR A 73 -6.85 15.39 9.43
CA TYR A 73 -6.15 14.13 9.73
C TYR A 73 -5.01 13.85 8.75
N ILE A 74 -5.23 14.07 7.45
CA ILE A 74 -4.19 13.89 6.42
C ILE A 74 -3.03 14.87 6.65
N GLN A 75 -3.30 16.12 7.03
CA GLN A 75 -2.28 17.14 7.28
C GLN A 75 -1.31 16.76 8.41
N PHE A 76 -1.69 15.92 9.37
CA PHE A 76 -0.76 15.41 10.39
C PHE A 76 0.40 14.56 9.84
N TYR A 77 0.29 14.12 8.59
CA TYR A 77 1.32 13.34 7.91
C TYR A 77 2.13 14.18 6.90
N ASP A 78 1.73 15.42 6.62
CA ASP A 78 2.33 16.23 5.54
C ASP A 78 3.82 16.54 5.79
N SER A 79 4.22 16.77 7.03
CA SER A 79 5.62 17.01 7.40
C SER A 79 6.54 15.80 7.13
N GLU A 80 5.98 14.61 7.04
CA GLU A 80 6.72 13.35 6.86
C GLU A 80 6.59 12.77 5.44
N LYS A 81 5.90 13.45 4.53
CA LYS A 81 5.58 12.90 3.20
C LYS A 81 6.82 12.52 2.39
N GLU A 82 7.88 13.34 2.44
CA GLU A 82 9.13 13.09 1.74
C GLU A 82 9.87 11.87 2.29
N ASN A 83 9.73 11.57 3.58
CA ASN A 83 10.27 10.37 4.20
C ASN A 83 9.58 9.11 3.66
N TYR A 84 8.26 9.15 3.41
CA TYR A 84 7.54 8.04 2.79
C TYR A 84 7.98 7.82 1.34
N GLU A 85 8.15 8.91 0.57
CA GLU A 85 8.65 8.81 -0.80
C GLU A 85 10.06 8.21 -0.84
N ALA A 86 10.97 8.74 -0.04
CA ALA A 86 12.35 8.26 0.05
C ALA A 86 12.42 6.78 0.47
N ALA A 87 11.65 6.39 1.49
CA ALA A 87 11.57 5.00 1.93
C ALA A 87 11.00 4.09 0.82
N GLY A 88 9.98 4.53 0.10
CA GLY A 88 9.41 3.81 -1.04
C GLY A 88 10.43 3.57 -2.15
N ILE A 89 11.22 4.61 -2.49
CA ILE A 89 12.29 4.52 -3.49
C ILE A 89 13.38 3.53 -3.05
N GLU A 90 13.89 3.66 -1.82
CA GLU A 90 14.95 2.79 -1.32
C GLU A 90 14.49 1.32 -1.22
N GLN A 91 13.27 1.07 -0.76
CA GLN A 91 12.72 -0.27 -0.71
C GLN A 91 12.47 -0.84 -2.12
N THR A 92 12.12 -0.02 -3.10
CA THR A 92 12.04 -0.46 -4.51
C THR A 92 13.40 -0.88 -5.04
N LYS A 93 14.48 -0.16 -4.72
CA LYS A 93 15.85 -0.57 -5.08
C LYS A 93 16.19 -1.93 -4.47
N VAL A 94 15.90 -2.12 -3.19
CA VAL A 94 16.11 -3.41 -2.51
C VAL A 94 15.31 -4.54 -3.16
N PHE A 95 14.05 -4.27 -3.57
CA PHE A 95 13.22 -5.23 -4.30
C PHE A 95 13.87 -5.67 -5.61
N ASN A 96 14.36 -4.71 -6.40
CA ASN A 96 15.03 -4.98 -7.67
C ASN A 96 16.35 -5.75 -7.47
N GLU A 97 17.13 -5.40 -6.44
CA GLU A 97 18.36 -6.13 -6.10
C GLU A 97 18.07 -7.58 -5.65
N LEU A 98 16.99 -7.82 -4.90
CA LEU A 98 16.53 -9.17 -4.55
C LEU A 98 16.12 -9.97 -5.80
N GLU A 99 15.48 -9.34 -6.77
CA GLU A 99 15.15 -9.98 -8.05
C GLU A 99 16.41 -10.42 -8.81
N VAL A 100 17.45 -9.58 -8.84
CA VAL A 100 18.73 -9.93 -9.46
C VAL A 100 19.33 -11.15 -8.78
N ILE A 101 19.36 -11.17 -7.44
CA ILE A 101 19.86 -12.35 -6.69
C ILE A 101 19.01 -13.58 -6.98
N TYR A 102 17.67 -13.45 -7.01
CA TYR A 102 16.76 -14.56 -7.34
C TYR A 102 17.06 -15.14 -8.72
N ARG A 103 17.19 -14.29 -9.74
CA ARG A 103 17.51 -14.72 -11.11
C ARG A 103 18.87 -15.41 -11.19
N ASN A 104 19.88 -14.88 -10.51
CA ASN A 104 21.21 -15.48 -10.44
C ASN A 104 21.18 -16.87 -9.77
N VAL A 105 20.50 -16.99 -8.63
CA VAL A 105 20.34 -18.27 -7.94
C VAL A 105 19.60 -19.27 -8.83
N ARG A 106 18.51 -18.86 -9.49
CA ARG A 106 17.71 -19.72 -10.37
C ARG A 106 18.49 -20.23 -11.59
N SER A 107 19.40 -19.43 -12.14
CA SER A 107 20.20 -19.80 -13.32
C SER A 107 21.48 -20.61 -12.97
N THR A 108 21.87 -20.62 -11.70
CA THR A 108 23.08 -21.34 -11.25
C THR A 108 22.80 -22.84 -11.16
N ALA A 109 23.72 -23.68 -11.66
CA ALA A 109 23.63 -25.13 -11.47
C ALA A 109 23.73 -25.50 -9.97
N ASN A 110 22.93 -26.47 -9.52
CA ASN A 110 22.87 -26.89 -8.12
C ASN A 110 24.26 -27.22 -7.52
N SER A 111 25.18 -27.78 -8.33
CA SER A 111 26.57 -28.11 -7.93
C SER A 111 27.42 -26.88 -7.61
N ASN A 112 27.05 -25.71 -8.15
CA ASN A 112 27.83 -24.47 -8.04
C ASN A 112 27.15 -23.43 -7.14
N PHE A 113 26.03 -23.81 -6.49
CA PHE A 113 25.29 -22.91 -5.61
C PHE A 113 26.00 -22.70 -4.28
N ASP A 114 26.42 -21.45 -4.02
CA ASP A 114 27.02 -21.01 -2.76
C ASP A 114 25.95 -20.39 -1.86
N TYR A 115 25.51 -21.19 -0.88
CA TYR A 115 24.51 -20.75 0.10
C TYR A 115 25.01 -19.60 0.97
N ASP A 116 26.24 -19.71 1.50
CA ASP A 116 26.74 -18.74 2.49
C ASP A 116 26.94 -17.36 1.87
N LYS A 117 27.43 -17.33 0.63
CA LYS A 117 27.55 -16.08 -0.14
C LYS A 117 26.18 -15.45 -0.37
N THR A 118 25.24 -16.21 -0.91
CA THR A 118 23.89 -15.72 -1.20
C THR A 118 23.17 -15.23 0.06
N GLN A 119 23.30 -15.97 1.18
CA GLN A 119 22.68 -15.58 2.45
C GLN A 119 23.24 -14.25 2.98
N LYS A 120 24.55 -14.01 2.82
CA LYS A 120 25.17 -12.74 3.22
C LYS A 120 24.65 -11.58 2.38
N GLU A 121 24.54 -11.75 1.07
CA GLU A 121 23.99 -10.74 0.16
C GLU A 121 22.53 -10.41 0.51
N VAL A 122 21.69 -11.42 0.71
CA VAL A 122 20.28 -11.24 1.11
C VAL A 122 20.19 -10.56 2.48
N ASN A 123 21.00 -10.96 3.47
CA ASN A 123 20.98 -10.34 4.80
C ASN A 123 21.36 -8.85 4.75
N LEU A 124 22.31 -8.48 3.90
CA LEU A 124 22.70 -7.08 3.69
C LEU A 124 21.51 -6.26 3.16
N LEU A 125 20.79 -6.78 2.15
CA LEU A 125 19.61 -6.12 1.59
C LEU A 125 18.48 -6.01 2.61
N MET A 126 18.26 -7.07 3.40
CA MET A 126 17.24 -7.03 4.44
C MET A 126 17.56 -6.05 5.57
N SER A 127 18.86 -5.91 5.93
CA SER A 127 19.30 -4.88 6.87
C SER A 127 18.98 -3.47 6.35
N LYS A 128 19.23 -3.22 5.06
CA LYS A 128 18.89 -1.96 4.39
C LYS A 128 17.37 -1.71 4.37
N PHE A 129 16.57 -2.74 4.07
CA PHE A 129 15.10 -2.66 4.14
C PHE A 129 14.62 -2.26 5.54
N TYR A 130 15.12 -2.94 6.59
CA TYR A 130 14.68 -2.64 7.96
C TYR A 130 15.06 -1.23 8.41
N SER A 131 16.21 -0.71 7.98
CA SER A 131 16.63 0.66 8.33
C SER A 131 15.74 1.76 7.68
N THR A 132 15.03 1.42 6.60
CA THR A 132 14.14 2.35 5.88
C THR A 132 12.66 2.13 6.18
N THR A 133 12.32 1.24 7.13
CA THR A 133 10.92 0.91 7.43
C THR A 133 10.27 1.99 8.28
N ILE A 134 9.13 2.52 7.82
CA ILE A 134 8.29 3.48 8.55
C ILE A 134 7.06 2.73 9.06
N SER A 135 6.92 2.63 10.39
CA SER A 135 5.82 1.89 11.03
C SER A 135 4.49 2.66 11.03
N LYS A 136 4.55 4.00 11.23
CA LYS A 136 3.36 4.85 11.23
C LYS A 136 2.90 5.05 9.79
N GLN A 137 1.69 4.62 9.48
CA GLN A 137 1.11 4.72 8.13
C GLN A 137 -0.27 5.36 8.20
N ILE A 138 -0.67 6.10 7.16
CA ILE A 138 -1.99 6.72 7.09
C ILE A 138 -3.08 5.66 6.91
N PHE A 139 -4.28 5.93 7.43
CA PHE A 139 -5.43 5.05 7.22
C PHE A 139 -5.73 4.85 5.73
N GLY A 140 -6.05 3.63 5.35
CA GLY A 140 -6.31 3.27 3.95
C GLY A 140 -5.06 2.95 3.12
N SER A 141 -3.85 3.34 3.57
CA SER A 141 -2.61 3.06 2.84
C SER A 141 -2.38 1.58 2.58
N ASN A 142 -2.77 0.71 3.53
CA ASN A 142 -2.65 -0.74 3.35
C ASN A 142 -3.51 -1.27 2.19
N TRP A 143 -4.74 -0.76 2.04
CA TRP A 143 -5.65 -1.16 0.94
C TRP A 143 -5.15 -0.65 -0.40
N TYR A 144 -4.70 0.59 -0.44
CA TYR A 144 -4.12 1.18 -1.64
C TYR A 144 -2.78 0.52 -2.02
N ALA A 145 -1.98 0.12 -1.03
CA ALA A 145 -0.77 -0.67 -1.25
C ALA A 145 -1.05 -2.04 -1.87
N HIS A 146 -2.13 -2.72 -1.47
CA HIS A 146 -2.56 -3.96 -2.13
C HIS A 146 -2.84 -3.74 -3.62
N TYR A 147 -3.59 -2.69 -3.95
CA TYR A 147 -3.82 -2.34 -5.36
C TYR A 147 -2.51 -2.07 -6.09
N LYS A 148 -1.66 -1.19 -5.55
CA LYS A 148 -0.36 -0.85 -6.15
C LYS A 148 0.57 -2.07 -6.29
N PHE A 149 0.58 -2.97 -5.33
CA PHE A 149 1.42 -4.16 -5.35
C PHE A 149 0.94 -5.18 -6.38
N PHE A 150 -0.37 -5.48 -6.41
CA PHE A 150 -0.90 -6.52 -7.27
C PHE A 150 -1.23 -6.06 -8.68
N CYS A 151 -1.47 -4.77 -8.92
CA CYS A 151 -1.87 -4.23 -10.22
C CYS A 151 -0.78 -3.40 -10.91
N GLU A 152 0.17 -2.80 -10.15
CA GLU A 152 1.15 -1.86 -10.72
C GLU A 152 2.60 -2.36 -10.63
N LEU A 153 2.90 -3.37 -9.80
CA LEU A 153 4.25 -3.87 -9.62
C LEU A 153 4.49 -5.10 -10.51
N GLU A 154 5.58 -5.08 -11.25
CA GLU A 154 6.10 -6.25 -11.94
C GLU A 154 6.74 -7.20 -10.90
N LYS A 155 6.10 -8.36 -10.65
CA LYS A 155 6.41 -9.25 -9.52
C LYS A 155 6.27 -10.73 -9.87
N ASP A 156 6.31 -11.08 -11.15
CA ASP A 156 6.06 -12.45 -11.63
C ASP A 156 6.95 -13.47 -10.93
N TRP A 157 8.21 -13.13 -10.69
CA TRP A 157 9.16 -13.99 -9.97
C TRP A 157 8.75 -14.29 -8.52
N VAL A 158 8.03 -13.36 -7.86
CA VAL A 158 7.48 -13.55 -6.51
C VAL A 158 6.23 -14.43 -6.57
N GLU A 159 5.32 -14.15 -7.52
CA GLU A 159 4.07 -14.90 -7.67
C GLU A 159 4.33 -16.35 -8.08
N ASP A 160 5.26 -16.59 -9.00
CA ASP A 160 5.66 -17.93 -9.45
C ASP A 160 6.16 -18.81 -8.30
N GLU A 161 6.96 -18.25 -7.41
CA GLU A 161 7.57 -18.98 -6.31
C GLU A 161 6.62 -19.16 -5.12
N LEU A 162 5.83 -18.13 -4.77
CA LEU A 162 4.94 -18.14 -3.62
C LEU A 162 3.54 -18.69 -3.93
N LYS A 163 3.17 -18.81 -5.21
CA LYS A 163 1.85 -19.27 -5.68
C LYS A 163 0.70 -18.51 -5.02
N LEU A 164 0.79 -17.17 -5.05
CA LEU A 164 -0.19 -16.28 -4.43
C LEU A 164 -1.58 -16.51 -5.01
N THR A 165 -2.56 -16.63 -4.14
CA THR A 165 -3.97 -16.88 -4.50
C THR A 165 -4.78 -15.57 -4.51
N ILE A 166 -6.02 -15.62 -5.00
CA ILE A 166 -6.94 -14.47 -4.95
C ILE A 166 -7.16 -13.98 -3.51
N LYS A 167 -7.13 -14.88 -2.52
CA LYS A 167 -7.28 -14.51 -1.10
C LYS A 167 -6.11 -13.66 -0.59
N ASP A 168 -4.92 -13.86 -1.13
CA ASP A 168 -3.73 -13.07 -0.77
C ASP A 168 -3.78 -11.69 -1.44
N LYS A 169 -4.53 -11.55 -2.53
CA LYS A 169 -4.67 -10.32 -3.34
C LYS A 169 -5.74 -9.37 -2.82
N VAL A 170 -6.63 -9.81 -1.92
CA VAL A 170 -7.72 -8.98 -1.39
C VAL A 170 -7.56 -8.81 0.12
N PRO A 171 -7.39 -7.59 0.63
CA PRO A 171 -7.25 -7.35 2.06
C PRO A 171 -8.59 -7.59 2.77
N LEU A 172 -8.65 -8.57 3.67
CA LEU A 172 -9.85 -8.93 4.43
C LEU A 172 -10.45 -7.73 5.20
N SER A 173 -9.59 -6.84 5.68
CA SER A 173 -10.02 -5.62 6.39
C SER A 173 -10.81 -4.65 5.50
N SER A 174 -10.51 -4.57 4.21
CA SER A 174 -11.30 -3.74 3.28
C SER A 174 -12.68 -4.35 3.02
N CYS A 175 -12.77 -5.67 2.88
CA CYS A 175 -14.05 -6.37 2.74
C CYS A 175 -14.94 -6.14 3.96
N PHE A 176 -14.38 -6.25 5.17
CA PHE A 176 -15.10 -6.00 6.42
C PHE A 176 -15.59 -4.54 6.51
N PHE A 177 -14.75 -3.57 6.14
CA PHE A 177 -15.10 -2.17 6.14
C PHE A 177 -16.24 -1.84 5.15
N VAL A 178 -16.18 -2.40 3.95
CA VAL A 178 -17.26 -2.27 2.96
C VAL A 178 -18.55 -2.89 3.47
N ALA A 179 -18.49 -4.08 4.09
CA ALA A 179 -19.67 -4.72 4.68
C ALA A 179 -20.31 -3.86 5.79
N LEU A 180 -19.51 -3.21 6.63
CA LEU A 180 -20.02 -2.28 7.65
C LEU A 180 -20.71 -1.06 7.04
N ILE A 181 -20.15 -0.47 5.96
CA ILE A 181 -20.78 0.66 5.26
C ILE A 181 -22.12 0.23 4.67
N ILE A 182 -22.18 -0.93 4.02
CA ILE A 182 -23.43 -1.45 3.44
C ILE A 182 -24.47 -1.67 4.54
N LEU A 183 -24.09 -2.27 5.67
CA LEU A 183 -24.97 -2.49 6.80
C LEU A 183 -25.51 -1.18 7.37
N ALA A 184 -24.65 -0.17 7.56
CA ALA A 184 -25.05 1.16 8.02
C ALA A 184 -26.02 1.83 7.04
N ALA A 185 -25.77 1.74 5.73
CA ALA A 185 -26.67 2.26 4.71
C ALA A 185 -28.05 1.59 4.74
N ILE A 186 -28.09 0.27 4.89
CA ILE A 186 -29.36 -0.48 5.02
C ILE A 186 -30.14 -0.02 6.27
N ILE A 187 -29.46 0.10 7.42
CA ILE A 187 -30.09 0.57 8.66
C ILE A 187 -30.66 1.98 8.47
N CYS A 188 -29.89 2.92 7.91
CA CYS A 188 -30.37 4.26 7.63
C CYS A 188 -31.59 4.26 6.72
N PHE A 189 -31.61 3.42 5.69
CA PHE A 189 -32.74 3.33 4.75
C PHE A 189 -34.00 2.71 5.36
N THR A 190 -33.84 1.78 6.32
CA THR A 190 -34.99 1.11 6.99
C THR A 190 -35.59 1.93 8.14
N VAL A 191 -34.83 2.87 8.69
CA VAL A 191 -35.27 3.74 9.81
C VAL A 191 -35.78 5.10 9.33
N SER A 192 -35.49 5.46 8.08
CA SER A 192 -35.97 6.66 7.41
C SER A 192 -37.34 6.44 6.74
#